data_15024369b2fe4576f1786d484d9026a4
#
_entry.id   15024369b2fe4576f1786d484d9026a4
#
_cell.length_a   1.000
_cell.length_b   1.000
_cell.length_c   1.000
_cell.angle_alpha   90.00
_cell.angle_beta   90.00
_cell.angle_gamma   90.00
#
_symmetry.space_group_name_H-M   'P 1'
#
loop_
_entity.id
_entity.type
_entity.pdbx_description
1 polymer ?
#
loop_
_entity_poly.entity_id
_entity_poly.type
_entity_poly.pdbx_seq_one_letter_code
_entity_poly.pdbx_strand_id
1 'polypeptide(L)'
;MLGLGLYAFGALLFYPAMLSSGVNVDFSFFMYLLAIFVLFAGLSVLETSTNSYVLAIGPESTATRRLNLSQAFNPFGAITGVVISQIFILSQLNGMTATERAQLPAEELAAIQGQELNAVTTAYVVLGLVMLVLLLAIRFTKMLILVKKVKK
;
A
#
# COMPACT_ATOMS: atom_id res chain seq x y z
N MET A 1 -10.80 4.98 9.77
CA MET A 1 -9.55 5.32 10.49
C MET A 1 -8.66 4.10 10.68
N LEU A 2 -9.16 3.00 11.26
CA LEU A 2 -8.36 1.80 11.54
C LEU A 2 -7.72 1.21 10.27
N GLY A 3 -8.46 1.05 9.17
CA GLY A 3 -7.94 0.53 7.90
C GLY A 3 -6.81 1.39 7.32
N LEU A 4 -6.95 2.72 7.33
CA LEU A 4 -5.90 3.64 6.89
C LEU A 4 -4.65 3.55 7.79
N GLY A 5 -4.84 3.43 9.10
CA GLY A 5 -3.74 3.27 10.04
C GLY A 5 -2.97 1.96 9.84
N LEU A 6 -3.71 0.84 9.68
CA LEU A 6 -3.11 -0.46 9.39
C LEU A 6 -2.36 -0.46 8.04
N TYR A 7 -2.95 0.15 7.00
CA TYR A 7 -2.32 0.25 5.69
C TYR A 7 -1.01 1.06 5.76
N ALA A 8 -1.05 2.24 6.38
CA ALA A 8 0.13 3.08 6.56
C ALA A 8 1.20 2.37 7.40
N PHE A 9 0.81 1.70 8.48
CA PHE A 9 1.73 0.94 9.32
C PHE A 9 2.36 -0.22 8.56
N GLY A 10 1.57 -1.01 7.81
CA GLY A 10 2.08 -2.09 6.98
C GLY A 10 3.08 -1.60 5.92
N ALA A 11 2.78 -0.47 5.25
CA ALA A 11 3.68 0.13 4.28
C ALA A 11 4.99 0.64 4.92
N LEU A 12 4.95 1.18 6.13
CA LEU A 12 6.15 1.63 6.84
C LEU A 12 7.00 0.47 7.39
N LEU A 13 6.42 -0.73 7.60
CA LEU A 13 7.17 -1.93 8.00
C LEU A 13 8.15 -2.42 6.94
N PHE A 14 8.02 -2.01 5.68
CA PHE A 14 9.02 -2.30 4.64
C PHE A 14 10.40 -1.72 4.96
N TYR A 15 10.44 -0.58 5.66
CA TYR A 15 11.70 0.06 6.02
C TYR A 15 12.57 -0.78 6.98
N PRO A 16 12.07 -1.21 8.16
CA PRO A 16 12.85 -2.10 9.03
C PRO A 16 13.12 -3.47 8.40
N ALA A 17 12.24 -3.98 7.52
CA ALA A 17 12.49 -5.21 6.77
C ALA A 17 13.72 -5.07 5.87
N MET A 18 13.88 -3.93 5.17
CA MET A 18 15.06 -3.64 4.36
C MET A 18 16.33 -3.53 5.23
N LEU A 19 16.27 -2.84 6.35
CA LEU A 19 17.44 -2.67 7.25
C LEU A 19 17.94 -4.02 7.79
N SER A 20 17.06 -4.99 7.98
CA SER A 20 17.43 -6.32 8.47
C SER A 20 18.01 -7.24 7.39
N SER A 21 17.90 -6.90 6.11
CA SER A 21 18.35 -7.75 5.00
C SER A 21 19.87 -7.96 4.97
N GLY A 22 20.66 -6.98 5.43
CA GLY A 22 22.11 -7.07 5.54
C GLY A 22 22.60 -7.87 6.75
N VAL A 23 21.72 -8.21 7.71
CA VAL A 23 22.11 -8.87 8.97
C VAL A 23 21.58 -10.31 9.02
N ASN A 24 20.32 -10.52 8.68
CA ASN A 24 19.67 -11.82 8.71
C ASN A 24 18.58 -11.89 7.61
N VAL A 25 18.88 -12.66 6.58
CA VAL A 25 18.02 -12.81 5.39
C VAL A 25 16.66 -13.43 5.73
N ASP A 26 16.64 -14.47 6.58
CA ASP A 26 15.41 -15.16 6.97
C ASP A 26 14.49 -14.24 7.78
N PHE A 27 15.06 -13.49 8.70
CA PHE A 27 14.32 -12.50 9.48
C PHE A 27 13.78 -11.37 8.60
N SER A 28 14.58 -10.88 7.67
CA SER A 28 14.15 -9.88 6.68
C SER A 28 12.98 -10.38 5.84
N PHE A 29 13.08 -11.59 5.33
CA PHE A 29 12.01 -12.22 4.56
C PHE A 29 10.70 -12.31 5.35
N PHE A 30 10.76 -12.77 6.61
CA PHE A 30 9.61 -12.80 7.50
C PHE A 30 9.02 -11.41 7.73
N MET A 31 9.87 -10.39 7.91
CA MET A 31 9.44 -9.00 8.06
C MET A 31 8.71 -8.47 6.81
N TYR A 32 9.20 -8.79 5.61
CA TYR A 32 8.50 -8.44 4.36
C TYR A 32 7.14 -9.12 4.25
N LEU A 33 7.04 -10.41 4.59
CA LEU A 33 5.76 -11.12 4.60
C LEU A 33 4.78 -10.50 5.60
N LEU A 34 5.25 -10.16 6.80
CA LEU A 34 4.45 -9.49 7.81
C LEU A 34 3.97 -8.11 7.34
N ALA A 35 4.86 -7.32 6.74
CA ALA A 35 4.54 -6.01 6.18
C ALA A 35 3.42 -6.09 5.12
N ILE A 36 3.55 -7.04 4.18
CA ILE A 36 2.55 -7.31 3.14
C ILE A 36 1.22 -7.74 3.78
N PHE A 37 1.25 -8.65 4.74
CA PHE A 37 0.06 -9.13 5.42
C PHE A 37 -0.69 -8.00 6.13
N VAL A 38 0.00 -7.17 6.89
CA VAL A 38 -0.60 -6.03 7.61
C VAL A 38 -1.16 -4.99 6.62
N LEU A 39 -0.43 -4.73 5.52
CA LEU A 39 -0.86 -3.82 4.47
C LEU A 39 -2.16 -4.29 3.82
N PHE A 40 -2.26 -5.56 3.41
CA PHE A 40 -3.47 -6.11 2.80
C PHE A 40 -4.63 -6.21 3.80
N ALA A 41 -4.36 -6.52 5.06
CA ALA A 41 -5.38 -6.46 6.10
C ALA A 41 -5.94 -5.03 6.25
N GLY A 42 -5.07 -4.03 6.25
CA GLY A 42 -5.45 -2.61 6.25
C GLY A 42 -6.29 -2.23 5.03
N LEU A 43 -5.90 -2.69 3.84
CA LEU A 43 -6.61 -2.45 2.58
C LEU A 43 -8.03 -3.05 2.63
N SER A 44 -8.18 -4.30 3.07
CA SER A 44 -9.49 -4.95 3.22
C SER A 44 -10.43 -4.20 4.15
N VAL A 45 -9.94 -3.78 5.31
CA VAL A 45 -10.73 -2.99 6.28
C VAL A 45 -11.09 -1.62 5.68
N LEU A 46 -10.17 -1.00 4.95
CA LEU A 46 -10.40 0.29 4.30
C LEU A 46 -11.48 0.19 3.24
N GLU A 47 -11.39 -0.78 2.34
CA GLU A 47 -12.35 -1.00 1.25
C GLU A 47 -13.76 -1.26 1.79
N THR A 48 -13.90 -2.18 2.75
CA THR A 48 -15.19 -2.50 3.37
C THR A 48 -15.79 -1.28 4.07
N SER A 49 -14.98 -0.52 4.79
CA SER A 49 -15.43 0.69 5.49
C SER A 49 -15.84 1.79 4.51
N THR A 50 -15.10 1.96 3.42
CA THR A 50 -15.39 2.97 2.40
C THR A 50 -16.69 2.66 1.67
N ASN A 51 -16.92 1.42 1.28
CA ASN A 51 -18.15 0.98 0.63
C ASN A 51 -19.38 1.23 1.52
N SER A 52 -19.29 0.84 2.79
CA SER A 52 -20.35 1.11 3.78
C SER A 52 -20.60 2.60 3.98
N TYR A 53 -19.56 3.40 3.98
CA TYR A 53 -19.65 4.85 4.10
C TYR A 53 -20.31 5.50 2.89
N VAL A 54 -19.95 5.09 1.66
CA VAL A 54 -20.56 5.57 0.40
C VAL A 54 -22.05 5.26 0.36
N LEU A 55 -22.48 4.11 0.86
CA LEU A 55 -23.90 3.76 0.97
C LEU A 55 -24.64 4.65 1.97
N ALA A 56 -23.98 5.04 3.07
CA ALA A 56 -24.58 5.82 4.15
C ALA A 56 -24.68 7.33 3.89
N ILE A 57 -23.90 7.87 2.92
CA ILE A 57 -23.81 9.31 2.63
C ILE A 57 -24.96 9.85 1.80
N GLY A 58 -26.19 9.71 2.06
CA GLY A 58 -27.24 10.36 1.29
C GLY A 58 -28.49 9.51 1.16
N PRO A 59 -29.46 9.89 0.27
CA PRO A 59 -30.71 9.19 0.13
C PRO A 59 -30.54 7.72 -0.24
N GLU A 60 -31.32 6.85 0.34
CA GLU A 60 -31.29 5.40 0.08
C GLU A 60 -31.60 5.09 -1.39
N SER A 61 -32.50 5.85 -2.02
CA SER A 61 -32.88 5.72 -3.43
C SER A 61 -31.72 5.86 -4.43
N THR A 62 -30.61 6.49 -4.04
CA THR A 62 -29.42 6.68 -4.88
C THR A 62 -28.17 5.93 -4.37
N ALA A 63 -28.32 5.09 -3.35
CA ALA A 63 -27.22 4.38 -2.70
C ALA A 63 -26.39 3.53 -3.67
N THR A 64 -27.07 2.69 -4.46
CA THR A 64 -26.46 1.80 -5.46
C THR A 64 -25.71 2.60 -6.55
N ARG A 65 -26.30 3.70 -7.02
CA ARG A 65 -25.67 4.56 -8.03
C ARG A 65 -24.37 5.18 -7.51
N ARG A 66 -24.35 5.64 -6.25
CA ARG A 66 -23.14 6.18 -5.61
C ARG A 66 -22.05 5.12 -5.45
N LEU A 67 -22.43 3.91 -5.04
CA LEU A 67 -21.50 2.81 -4.90
C LEU A 67 -20.88 2.43 -6.26
N ASN A 68 -21.71 2.26 -7.29
CA ASN A 68 -21.25 1.93 -8.63
C ASN A 68 -20.31 3.01 -9.19
N LEU A 69 -20.64 4.28 -8.97
CA LEU A 69 -19.77 5.39 -9.37
C LEU A 69 -18.43 5.34 -8.64
N SER A 70 -18.43 5.09 -7.33
CA SER A 70 -17.20 4.94 -6.55
C SER A 70 -16.35 3.77 -7.05
N GLN A 71 -16.96 2.63 -7.32
CA GLN A 71 -16.27 1.43 -7.83
C GLN A 71 -15.73 1.62 -9.25
N ALA A 72 -16.35 2.47 -10.07
CA ALA A 72 -15.88 2.78 -11.43
C ALA A 72 -14.48 3.44 -11.44
N PHE A 73 -14.06 4.07 -10.34
CA PHE A 73 -12.70 4.60 -10.21
C PHE A 73 -11.64 3.55 -9.88
N ASN A 74 -12.02 2.33 -9.47
CA ASN A 74 -11.09 1.27 -9.11
C ASN A 74 -10.15 0.87 -10.28
N PRO A 75 -10.63 0.65 -11.52
CA PRO A 75 -9.76 0.36 -12.66
C PRO A 75 -8.77 1.48 -12.97
N PHE A 76 -9.17 2.75 -12.80
CA PHE A 76 -8.25 3.88 -12.98
C PHE A 76 -7.12 3.85 -11.96
N GLY A 77 -7.44 3.54 -10.70
CA GLY A 77 -6.45 3.35 -9.65
C GLY A 77 -5.48 2.21 -9.97
N ALA A 78 -6.00 1.07 -10.44
CA ALA A 78 -5.18 -0.08 -10.83
C ALA A 78 -4.23 0.25 -12.00
N ILE A 79 -4.72 0.87 -13.07
CA ILE A 79 -3.89 1.29 -14.21
C ILE A 79 -2.82 2.28 -13.77
N THR A 80 -3.20 3.29 -12.99
CA THR A 80 -2.25 4.28 -12.45
C THR A 80 -1.18 3.62 -11.60
N GLY A 81 -1.56 2.66 -10.75
CA GLY A 81 -0.64 1.89 -9.92
C GLY A 81 0.36 1.09 -10.75
N VAL A 82 -0.08 0.45 -11.83
CA VAL A 82 0.80 -0.28 -12.77
C VAL A 82 1.80 0.68 -13.43
N VAL A 83 1.34 1.83 -13.92
CA VAL A 83 2.22 2.83 -14.56
C VAL A 83 3.26 3.37 -13.57
N ILE A 84 2.84 3.71 -12.36
CA ILE A 84 3.75 4.17 -11.30
C ILE A 84 4.76 3.06 -10.95
N SER A 85 4.31 1.82 -10.79
CA SER A 85 5.18 0.68 -10.51
C SER A 85 6.21 0.47 -11.62
N GLN A 86 5.79 0.57 -12.89
CA GLN A 86 6.69 0.47 -14.03
C GLN A 86 7.80 1.53 -13.99
N ILE A 87 7.45 2.77 -13.67
CA ILE A 87 8.40 3.90 -13.67
C ILE A 87 9.35 3.85 -12.46
N PHE A 88 8.81 3.58 -11.27
CA PHE A 88 9.57 3.73 -10.01
C PHE A 88 10.17 2.44 -9.46
N ILE A 89 9.63 1.27 -9.81
CA ILE A 89 10.10 -0.02 -9.30
C ILE A 89 10.75 -0.81 -10.43
N LEU A 90 9.96 -1.19 -11.45
CA LEU A 90 10.42 -2.11 -12.49
C LEU A 90 11.60 -1.55 -13.30
N SER A 91 11.68 -0.23 -13.50
CA SER A 91 12.82 0.41 -14.17
C SER A 91 14.14 0.30 -13.39
N GLN A 92 14.09 0.01 -12.10
CA GLN A 92 15.26 -0.14 -11.24
C GLN A 92 15.62 -1.62 -10.97
N LEU A 93 14.78 -2.56 -11.42
CA LEU A 93 15.08 -3.98 -11.29
C LEU A 93 16.09 -4.41 -12.35
N ASN A 94 17.02 -5.26 -11.94
CA ASN A 94 17.98 -5.85 -12.84
C ASN A 94 17.31 -6.91 -13.74
N GLY A 95 17.45 -6.79 -15.05
CA GLY A 95 16.85 -7.69 -16.05
C GLY A 95 17.48 -9.09 -16.14
N MET A 96 18.47 -9.41 -15.31
CA MET A 96 19.13 -10.72 -15.29
C MET A 96 18.17 -11.84 -14.92
N THR A 97 18.29 -12.95 -15.64
CA THR A 97 17.56 -14.20 -15.34
C THR A 97 18.08 -14.87 -14.06
N ALA A 98 17.28 -15.77 -13.46
CA ALA A 98 17.71 -16.53 -12.29
C ALA A 98 18.98 -17.32 -12.51
N THR A 99 19.20 -17.83 -13.76
CA THR A 99 20.39 -18.59 -14.14
C THR A 99 21.64 -17.70 -14.21
N GLU A 100 21.51 -16.47 -14.71
CA GLU A 100 22.61 -15.50 -14.74
C GLU A 100 22.97 -15.04 -13.34
N ARG A 101 21.97 -14.77 -12.48
CA ARG A 101 22.18 -14.41 -11.08
C ARG A 101 22.88 -15.51 -10.25
N ALA A 102 22.63 -16.79 -10.56
CA ALA A 102 23.26 -17.91 -9.88
C ALA A 102 24.77 -18.05 -10.19
N GLN A 103 25.26 -17.40 -11.27
CA GLN A 103 26.65 -17.39 -11.67
C GLN A 103 27.45 -16.19 -11.12
N LEU A 104 26.76 -15.23 -10.50
CA LEU A 104 27.40 -14.04 -9.93
C LEU A 104 28.16 -14.35 -8.65
N PRO A 105 29.25 -13.63 -8.36
CA PRO A 105 29.86 -13.62 -7.05
C PRO A 105 28.84 -13.17 -5.98
N ALA A 106 28.92 -13.73 -4.78
CA ALA A 106 27.97 -13.45 -3.71
C ALA A 106 27.87 -11.93 -3.37
N GLU A 107 28.98 -11.22 -3.48
CA GLU A 107 29.03 -9.77 -3.22
C GLU A 107 28.25 -8.97 -4.25
N GLU A 108 28.39 -9.31 -5.54
CA GLU A 108 27.70 -8.64 -6.65
C GLU A 108 26.20 -8.94 -6.61
N LEU A 109 25.83 -10.19 -6.33
CA LEU A 109 24.44 -10.60 -6.13
C LEU A 109 23.78 -9.83 -4.97
N ALA A 110 24.48 -9.70 -3.84
CA ALA A 110 23.99 -8.95 -2.69
C ALA A 110 23.81 -7.45 -3.00
N ALA A 111 24.68 -6.86 -3.80
CA ALA A 111 24.57 -5.48 -4.23
C ALA A 111 23.33 -5.25 -5.10
N ILE A 112 23.08 -6.13 -6.08
CA ILE A 112 21.89 -6.09 -6.94
C ILE A 112 20.62 -6.24 -6.11
N GLN A 113 20.57 -7.24 -5.24
CA GLN A 113 19.42 -7.47 -4.35
C GLN A 113 19.16 -6.27 -3.43
N GLY A 114 20.20 -5.65 -2.90
CA GLY A 114 20.08 -4.44 -2.08
C GLY A 114 19.48 -3.27 -2.83
N GLN A 115 19.86 -3.05 -4.08
CA GLN A 115 19.27 -2.02 -4.93
C GLN A 115 17.79 -2.28 -5.23
N GLU A 116 17.44 -3.51 -5.58
CA GLU A 116 16.06 -3.92 -5.86
C GLU A 116 15.17 -3.78 -4.62
N LEU A 117 15.64 -4.22 -3.46
CA LEU A 117 14.93 -4.06 -2.19
C LEU A 117 14.74 -2.59 -1.82
N ASN A 118 15.74 -1.74 -2.06
CA ASN A 118 15.65 -0.31 -1.83
C ASN A 118 14.59 0.34 -2.72
N ALA A 119 14.53 0.00 -4.01
CA ALA A 119 13.53 0.52 -4.95
C ALA A 119 12.11 0.18 -4.47
N VAL A 120 11.86 -1.08 -4.12
CA VAL A 120 10.57 -1.54 -3.60
C VAL A 120 10.23 -0.84 -2.28
N THR A 121 11.16 -0.83 -1.33
CA THR A 121 10.94 -0.24 0.00
C THR A 121 10.64 1.25 -0.11
N THR A 122 11.38 1.99 -0.93
CA THR A 122 11.15 3.42 -1.15
C THR A 122 9.74 3.70 -1.65
N ALA A 123 9.25 2.92 -2.63
CA ALA A 123 7.90 3.06 -3.16
C ALA A 123 6.83 2.82 -2.07
N TYR A 124 6.98 1.79 -1.25
CA TYR A 124 6.04 1.49 -0.17
C TYR A 124 6.11 2.51 0.98
N VAL A 125 7.29 3.01 1.33
CA VAL A 125 7.44 4.07 2.35
C VAL A 125 6.76 5.36 1.89
N VAL A 126 6.95 5.77 0.65
CA VAL A 126 6.25 6.94 0.07
C VAL A 126 4.73 6.74 0.11
N LEU A 127 4.26 5.56 -0.29
CA LEU A 127 2.85 5.22 -0.23
C LEU A 127 2.32 5.26 1.21
N GLY A 128 3.06 4.74 2.17
CA GLY A 128 2.74 4.80 3.59
C GLY A 128 2.63 6.22 4.12
N LEU A 129 3.53 7.11 3.72
CA LEU A 129 3.49 8.53 4.07
C LEU A 129 2.26 9.22 3.47
N VAL A 130 1.92 8.96 2.21
CA VAL A 130 0.69 9.49 1.58
C VAL A 130 -0.54 9.04 2.36
N MET A 131 -0.62 7.76 2.73
CA MET A 131 -1.75 7.24 3.53
C MET A 131 -1.81 7.84 4.94
N LEU A 132 -0.65 8.12 5.54
CA LEU A 132 -0.58 8.82 6.83
C LEU A 132 -1.11 10.25 6.72
N VAL A 133 -0.74 10.97 5.66
CA VAL A 133 -1.26 12.33 5.39
C VAL A 133 -2.77 12.30 5.19
N LEU A 134 -3.29 11.33 4.43
CA LEU A 134 -4.73 11.15 4.25
C LEU A 134 -5.44 10.83 5.58
N LEU A 135 -4.85 9.99 6.41
CA LEU A 135 -5.38 9.67 7.76
C LEU A 135 -5.49 10.95 8.61
N LEU A 136 -4.45 11.75 8.63
CA LEU A 136 -4.43 13.02 9.36
C LEU A 136 -5.47 14.00 8.78
N ALA A 137 -5.53 14.15 7.47
CA ALA A 137 -6.51 15.01 6.80
C ALA A 137 -7.96 14.63 7.15
N ILE A 138 -8.27 13.33 7.10
CA ILE A 138 -9.60 12.82 7.45
C ILE A 138 -9.90 13.01 8.95
N ARG A 139 -8.92 12.85 9.83
CA ARG A 139 -9.10 13.09 11.28
C ARG A 139 -9.46 14.54 11.58
N PHE A 140 -8.87 15.49 10.85
CA PHE A 140 -9.11 16.92 11.05
C PHE A 140 -10.41 17.42 10.39
N THR A 141 -10.92 16.74 9.37
CA THR A 141 -12.13 17.16 8.62
C THR A 141 -13.48 16.91 9.31
N LYS A 142 -13.50 16.50 10.57
CA LYS A 142 -14.75 16.26 11.34
C LYS A 142 -15.80 15.42 10.61
N MET A 143 -15.37 14.40 9.84
CA MET A 143 -16.26 13.50 9.10
C MET A 143 -17.39 12.89 9.95
N LEU A 144 -17.18 12.74 11.27
CA LEU A 144 -18.18 12.26 12.23
C LEU A 144 -19.43 13.16 12.32
N ILE A 145 -19.34 14.44 11.95
CA ILE A 145 -20.48 15.36 12.01
C ILE A 145 -21.46 15.12 10.87
N LEU A 146 -20.95 14.72 9.68
CA LEU A 146 -21.80 14.41 8.53
C LEU A 146 -22.68 13.17 8.76
N VAL A 147 -22.13 12.13 9.33
CA VAL A 147 -22.89 10.90 9.64
C VAL A 147 -23.95 11.14 10.72
N LYS A 148 -23.68 12.00 11.70
CA LYS A 148 -24.65 12.37 12.75
C LYS A 148 -25.79 13.25 12.23
N LYS A 149 -25.54 14.04 11.18
CA LYS A 149 -26.53 14.96 10.58
C LYS A 149 -27.48 14.25 9.60
N VAL A 150 -27.06 13.11 9.05
CA VAL A 150 -27.88 12.30 8.13
C VAL A 150 -28.81 11.34 8.89
N LYS A 151 -28.54 11.07 10.18
CA LYS A 151 -29.38 10.22 11.05
C LYS A 151 -30.50 10.97 11.79
N LYS A 152 -30.60 12.27 11.62
CA LYS A 152 -31.73 13.09 12.05
C LYS A 152 -32.59 13.51 10.86
#